data_1d2628247a4b47f88394954b40503dca
#
_entry.id   1d2628247a4b47f88394954b40503dca
#
_cell.length_a   1.000
_cell.length_b   1.000
_cell.length_c   1.000
_cell.angle_alpha   90.00
_cell.angle_beta   90.00
_cell.angle_gamma   90.00
#
_symmetry.space_group_name_H-M   'P 1'
#
loop_
_entity.id
_entity.type
_entity.pdbx_description
1 polymer ?
#
loop_
_entity_poly.entity_id
_entity_poly.type
_entity_poly.pdbx_seq_one_letter_code
_entity_poly.pdbx_strand_id
1 'polypeptide(L)'
;FSAIRVSPNYSNDKTVFATTLGDGVYRSVNRGNSWQLFNTGIANKYLKGNLEIAKVGSTDYVLFLAPGHGELYRRSSSETSWTKLLGTTAGVSIVAVSPSFAQNTTVMTASTSGNLQISIDGANNWVDRGNPTEAITYGIAIAPGPAREIFLATSSGVFYSNDLGITFTNRSTNIPDETINNIAVSPN
;
A
#
# COMPACT_ATOMS: atom_id res chain seq x y z
N PHE A 1 -3.72 1.72 -16.72
CA PHE A 1 -3.09 1.06 -15.58
C PHE A 1 -2.95 2.05 -14.44
N SER A 2 -3.26 1.63 -13.21
CA SER A 2 -3.08 2.47 -12.02
C SER A 2 -1.88 2.04 -11.18
N ALA A 3 -1.53 0.76 -11.18
CA ALA A 3 -0.32 0.28 -10.52
C ALA A 3 0.26 -0.95 -11.24
N ILE A 4 1.58 -1.12 -11.12
CA ILE A 4 2.31 -2.34 -11.51
C ILE A 4 3.17 -2.75 -10.32
N ARG A 5 3.15 -4.05 -9.98
CA ARG A 5 4.01 -4.63 -8.95
C ARG A 5 4.63 -5.94 -9.45
N VAL A 6 5.88 -6.11 -9.10
CA VAL A 6 6.67 -7.30 -9.43
C VAL A 6 6.73 -8.19 -8.20
N SER A 7 6.58 -9.51 -8.39
CA SER A 7 6.72 -10.47 -7.30
C SER A 7 8.07 -10.33 -6.59
N PRO A 8 8.12 -10.41 -5.26
CA PRO A 8 9.39 -10.46 -4.53
C PRO A 8 10.27 -11.67 -4.89
N ASN A 9 9.69 -12.68 -5.53
CA ASN A 9 10.37 -13.88 -6.02
C ASN A 9 10.50 -13.91 -7.56
N TYR A 10 10.49 -12.74 -8.20
CA TYR A 10 10.44 -12.61 -9.67
C TYR A 10 11.55 -13.35 -10.40
N SER A 11 12.74 -13.44 -9.81
CA SER A 11 13.85 -14.22 -10.40
C SER A 11 13.47 -15.67 -10.70
N ASN A 12 12.52 -16.24 -9.96
CA ASN A 12 12.04 -17.61 -10.11
C ASN A 12 10.66 -17.69 -10.78
N ASP A 13 9.67 -16.93 -10.29
CA ASP A 13 8.27 -17.06 -10.67
C ASP A 13 7.84 -16.19 -11.87
N LYS A 14 8.69 -15.21 -12.27
CA LYS A 14 8.44 -14.28 -13.40
C LYS A 14 7.10 -13.56 -13.31
N THR A 15 6.56 -13.43 -12.08
CA THR A 15 5.22 -12.91 -11.84
C THR A 15 5.20 -11.38 -11.75
N VAL A 16 4.24 -10.80 -12.45
CA VAL A 16 3.95 -9.37 -12.45
C VAL A 16 2.44 -9.17 -12.27
N PHE A 17 2.06 -8.18 -11.50
CA PHE A 17 0.68 -7.76 -11.30
C PHE A 17 0.47 -6.36 -11.88
N ALA A 18 -0.70 -6.14 -12.48
CA ALA A 18 -1.12 -4.84 -12.98
C ALA A 18 -2.58 -4.57 -12.61
N THR A 19 -2.90 -3.35 -12.23
CA THR A 19 -4.27 -2.91 -11.99
C THR A 19 -4.73 -2.00 -13.12
N THR A 20 -6.02 -2.11 -13.47
CA THR A 20 -6.65 -1.32 -14.53
C THR A 20 -7.83 -0.52 -13.99
N LEU A 21 -8.22 0.53 -14.70
CA LEU A 21 -9.33 1.38 -14.27
C LEU A 21 -10.71 0.71 -14.35
N GLY A 22 -10.90 -0.28 -15.21
CA GLY A 22 -12.24 -0.86 -15.45
C GLY A 22 -12.34 -2.36 -15.23
N ASP A 23 -11.24 -3.10 -15.39
CA ASP A 23 -11.27 -4.56 -15.44
C ASP A 23 -10.64 -5.25 -14.20
N GLY A 24 -10.13 -4.45 -13.25
CA GLY A 24 -9.57 -4.97 -12.01
C GLY A 24 -8.07 -5.29 -12.07
N VAL A 25 -7.68 -6.40 -11.46
CA VAL A 25 -6.29 -6.88 -11.34
C VAL A 25 -6.00 -7.95 -12.38
N TYR A 26 -4.85 -7.83 -13.02
CA TYR A 26 -4.27 -8.84 -13.91
C TYR A 26 -2.98 -9.40 -13.32
N ARG A 27 -2.71 -10.67 -13.59
CA ARG A 27 -1.47 -11.35 -13.26
C ARG A 27 -0.85 -11.93 -14.53
N SER A 28 0.45 -11.72 -14.70
CA SER A 28 1.29 -12.45 -15.64
C SER A 28 2.25 -13.35 -14.86
N VAL A 29 2.52 -14.54 -15.35
CA VAL A 29 3.53 -15.48 -14.82
C VAL A 29 4.66 -15.75 -15.82
N ASN A 30 4.75 -14.93 -16.87
CA ASN A 30 5.69 -15.10 -17.98
C ASN A 30 6.30 -13.75 -18.44
N ARG A 31 6.67 -12.90 -17.49
CA ARG A 31 7.35 -11.60 -17.71
C ARG A 31 6.48 -10.56 -18.42
N GLY A 32 5.16 -10.67 -18.36
CA GLY A 32 4.24 -9.74 -19.04
C GLY A 32 3.89 -10.15 -20.49
N ASN A 33 4.35 -11.31 -20.97
CA ASN A 33 4.01 -11.76 -22.33
C ASN A 33 2.53 -12.11 -22.49
N SER A 34 1.88 -12.58 -21.42
CA SER A 34 0.43 -12.78 -21.37
C SER A 34 -0.11 -12.48 -19.98
N TRP A 35 -1.39 -12.13 -19.91
CA TRP A 35 -2.05 -11.69 -18.72
C TRP A 35 -3.37 -12.44 -18.50
N GLN A 36 -3.66 -12.75 -17.25
CA GLN A 36 -4.90 -13.38 -16.83
C GLN A 36 -5.60 -12.52 -15.77
N LEU A 37 -6.93 -12.50 -15.79
CA LEU A 37 -7.73 -11.86 -14.75
C LEU A 37 -7.45 -12.50 -13.38
N PHE A 38 -7.29 -11.66 -12.37
CA PHE A 38 -6.94 -12.05 -11.02
C PHE A 38 -7.91 -11.44 -10.00
N ASN A 39 -9.23 -11.47 -10.30
CA ASN A 39 -10.26 -10.69 -9.65
C ASN A 39 -11.17 -11.47 -8.68
N THR A 40 -11.02 -12.80 -8.54
CA THR A 40 -11.90 -13.58 -7.66
C THR A 40 -11.94 -12.98 -6.26
N GLY A 41 -13.14 -12.62 -5.79
CA GLY A 41 -13.35 -11.94 -4.48
C GLY A 41 -13.39 -10.41 -4.53
N ILE A 42 -13.03 -9.76 -5.64
CA ILE A 42 -13.18 -8.31 -5.81
C ILE A 42 -14.57 -8.01 -6.37
N ALA A 43 -15.38 -7.28 -5.60
CA ALA A 43 -16.73 -6.91 -6.00
C ALA A 43 -16.74 -5.80 -7.06
N ASN A 44 -16.00 -4.70 -6.80
CA ASN A 44 -15.88 -3.57 -7.72
C ASN A 44 -14.50 -3.58 -8.40
N LYS A 45 -14.49 -3.64 -9.72
CA LYS A 45 -13.27 -3.74 -10.55
C LYS A 45 -12.73 -2.40 -11.02
N TYR A 46 -13.38 -1.30 -10.65
CA TYR A 46 -12.95 0.05 -10.99
C TYR A 46 -11.86 0.50 -10.00
N LEU A 47 -10.59 0.35 -10.38
CA LEU A 47 -9.45 0.54 -9.49
C LEU A 47 -8.72 1.84 -9.79
N LYS A 48 -8.89 2.86 -8.94
CA LYS A 48 -8.19 4.15 -8.98
C LYS A 48 -7.02 4.25 -8.00
N GLY A 49 -7.04 3.43 -6.96
CA GLY A 49 -6.02 3.43 -5.92
C GLY A 49 -4.80 2.59 -6.26
N ASN A 50 -4.10 2.10 -5.26
CA ASN A 50 -2.86 1.38 -5.45
C ASN A 50 -2.93 -0.10 -5.06
N LEU A 51 -1.95 -0.84 -5.56
CA LEU A 51 -1.65 -2.22 -5.23
C LEU A 51 -0.27 -2.26 -4.58
N GLU A 52 -0.15 -2.95 -3.46
CA GLU A 52 1.13 -3.23 -2.81
C GLU A 52 1.38 -4.72 -2.68
N ILE A 53 2.65 -5.09 -2.61
CA ILE A 53 3.09 -6.47 -2.44
C ILE A 53 4.18 -6.55 -1.38
N ALA A 54 4.03 -7.47 -0.44
CA ALA A 54 5.01 -7.72 0.61
C ALA A 54 5.51 -9.16 0.56
N LYS A 55 6.80 -9.34 0.78
CA LYS A 55 7.41 -10.66 0.99
C LYS A 55 7.02 -11.19 2.37
N VAL A 56 6.63 -12.46 2.47
CA VAL A 56 6.26 -13.11 3.74
C VAL A 56 7.25 -14.20 4.10
N GLY A 57 7.68 -15.00 3.15
CA GLY A 57 8.61 -16.11 3.32
C GLY A 57 9.70 -16.11 2.23
N SER A 58 10.29 -17.26 1.98
CA SER A 58 11.30 -17.41 0.92
C SER A 58 10.71 -17.23 -0.47
N THR A 59 9.50 -17.75 -0.69
CA THR A 59 8.78 -17.76 -1.98
C THR A 59 7.42 -17.05 -1.89
N ASP A 60 6.89 -16.84 -0.68
CA ASP A 60 5.54 -16.37 -0.45
C ASP A 60 5.47 -14.84 -0.36
N TYR A 61 4.33 -14.33 -0.78
CA TYR A 61 3.99 -12.91 -0.71
C TYR A 61 2.53 -12.71 -0.34
N VAL A 62 2.22 -11.50 0.09
CA VAL A 62 0.86 -11.02 0.28
C VAL A 62 0.66 -9.73 -0.52
N LEU A 63 -0.50 -9.64 -1.15
CA LEU A 63 -0.94 -8.47 -1.90
C LEU A 63 -1.97 -7.70 -1.07
N PHE A 64 -1.88 -6.38 -1.11
CA PHE A 64 -2.87 -5.45 -0.59
C PHE A 64 -3.34 -4.54 -1.70
N LEU A 65 -4.65 -4.44 -1.89
CA LEU A 65 -5.28 -3.63 -2.91
C LEU A 65 -6.20 -2.59 -2.25
N ALA A 66 -5.90 -1.31 -2.45
CA ALA A 66 -6.77 -0.20 -2.13
C ALA A 66 -7.42 0.29 -3.43
N PRO A 67 -8.69 -0.03 -3.73
CA PRO A 67 -9.32 0.31 -5.00
C PRO A 67 -9.55 1.81 -5.21
N GLY A 68 -9.49 2.62 -4.15
CA GLY A 68 -9.71 4.06 -4.22
C GLY A 68 -11.17 4.50 -4.02
N HIS A 69 -12.03 3.60 -3.59
CA HIS A 69 -13.44 3.87 -3.26
C HIS A 69 -13.84 3.34 -1.86
N GLY A 70 -12.87 3.19 -0.97
CA GLY A 70 -13.10 2.96 0.45
C GLY A 70 -12.97 1.54 0.93
N GLU A 71 -12.60 0.62 0.07
CA GLU A 71 -12.36 -0.77 0.44
C GLU A 71 -10.85 -1.07 0.50
N LEU A 72 -10.49 -2.08 1.27
CA LEU A 72 -9.16 -2.68 1.28
C LEU A 72 -9.30 -4.18 1.12
N TYR A 73 -8.51 -4.76 0.25
CA TYR A 73 -8.46 -6.20 0.02
C TYR A 73 -7.07 -6.75 0.28
N ARG A 74 -7.03 -7.99 0.72
CA ARG A 74 -5.79 -8.77 0.90
C ARG A 74 -5.90 -10.09 0.15
N ARG A 75 -4.76 -10.58 -0.40
CA ARG A 75 -4.64 -11.92 -0.96
C ARG A 75 -3.22 -12.42 -0.80
N SER A 76 -3.03 -13.59 -0.17
CA SER A 76 -1.72 -14.24 -0.13
C SER A 76 -1.46 -15.07 -1.40
N SER A 77 -0.20 -15.43 -1.63
CA SER A 77 0.22 -16.24 -2.78
C SER A 77 -0.46 -17.61 -2.84
N SER A 78 -0.83 -18.18 -1.69
CA SER A 78 -1.51 -19.48 -1.54
C SER A 78 -3.03 -19.42 -1.67
N GLU A 79 -3.64 -18.21 -1.59
CA GLU A 79 -5.09 -18.05 -1.67
C GLU A 79 -5.59 -17.98 -3.11
N THR A 80 -6.82 -18.43 -3.35
CA THR A 80 -7.47 -18.41 -4.67
C THR A 80 -8.34 -17.17 -4.89
N SER A 81 -8.67 -16.43 -3.82
CA SER A 81 -9.55 -15.25 -3.86
C SER A 81 -9.00 -14.11 -3.01
N TRP A 82 -9.38 -12.90 -3.37
CA TRP A 82 -9.20 -11.71 -2.54
C TRP A 82 -10.18 -11.71 -1.39
N THR A 83 -9.71 -11.35 -0.22
CA THR A 83 -10.53 -11.15 0.99
C THR A 83 -10.65 -9.67 1.27
N LYS A 84 -11.88 -9.16 1.36
CA LYS A 84 -12.17 -7.81 1.80
C LYS A 84 -11.84 -7.71 3.30
N LEU A 85 -11.02 -6.73 3.66
CA LEU A 85 -10.67 -6.46 5.05
C LEU A 85 -11.74 -5.58 5.70
N LEU A 86 -12.01 -5.83 6.97
CA LEU A 86 -12.94 -5.07 7.80
C LEU A 86 -12.17 -4.16 8.76
N GLY A 87 -12.84 -3.17 9.34
CA GLY A 87 -12.26 -2.27 10.34
C GLY A 87 -11.41 -1.13 9.76
N THR A 88 -11.29 -1.03 8.44
CA THR A 88 -10.67 0.15 7.81
C THR A 88 -11.66 1.31 7.78
N THR A 89 -11.15 2.55 7.87
CA THR A 89 -11.97 3.76 7.69
C THR A 89 -12.57 3.81 6.29
N ALA A 90 -13.73 4.46 6.18
CA ALA A 90 -14.32 4.73 4.88
C ALA A 90 -13.37 5.59 4.01
N GLY A 91 -13.35 5.34 2.70
CA GLY A 91 -12.58 6.15 1.76
C GLY A 91 -11.12 5.76 1.59
N VAL A 92 -10.67 4.57 2.03
CA VAL A 92 -9.30 4.10 1.78
C VAL A 92 -8.96 4.20 0.29
N SER A 93 -7.90 4.93 -0.01
CA SER A 93 -7.40 5.14 -1.38
C SER A 93 -5.94 4.73 -1.56
N ILE A 94 -5.18 4.68 -0.47
CA ILE A 94 -3.77 4.34 -0.46
C ILE A 94 -3.53 3.24 0.57
N VAL A 95 -2.70 2.27 0.22
CA VAL A 95 -2.12 1.29 1.13
C VAL A 95 -0.61 1.29 0.95
N ALA A 96 0.13 1.22 2.04
CA ALA A 96 1.58 1.00 2.05
C ALA A 96 1.92 -0.16 2.97
N VAL A 97 2.89 -0.95 2.58
CA VAL A 97 3.37 -2.08 3.37
C VAL A 97 4.85 -1.89 3.72
N SER A 98 5.22 -2.30 4.92
CA SER A 98 6.62 -2.26 5.33
C SER A 98 7.49 -3.12 4.42
N PRO A 99 8.65 -2.66 3.95
CA PRO A 99 9.64 -3.51 3.28
C PRO A 99 10.10 -4.69 4.16
N SER A 100 10.03 -4.53 5.49
CA SER A 100 10.31 -5.58 6.49
C SER A 100 9.05 -6.32 6.95
N PHE A 101 8.02 -6.44 6.10
CA PHE A 101 6.72 -7.00 6.47
C PHE A 101 6.81 -8.42 7.06
N ALA A 102 7.72 -9.26 6.56
CA ALA A 102 7.94 -10.60 7.10
C ALA A 102 8.32 -10.63 8.59
N GLN A 103 8.89 -9.54 9.11
CA GLN A 103 9.32 -9.40 10.50
C GLN A 103 8.35 -8.56 11.35
N ASN A 104 7.76 -7.52 10.76
CA ASN A 104 7.02 -6.52 11.53
C ASN A 104 5.54 -6.41 11.16
N THR A 105 5.09 -7.07 10.09
CA THR A 105 3.70 -7.16 9.62
C THR A 105 2.96 -5.81 9.52
N THR A 106 3.72 -4.71 9.31
CA THR A 106 3.17 -3.35 9.33
C THR A 106 2.54 -2.99 7.99
N VAL A 107 1.31 -2.50 8.05
CA VAL A 107 0.54 -1.94 6.94
C VAL A 107 -0.02 -0.59 7.37
N MET A 108 -0.01 0.38 6.48
CA MET A 108 -0.64 1.68 6.71
C MET A 108 -1.56 2.04 5.56
N THR A 109 -2.65 2.72 5.87
CA THR A 109 -3.59 3.20 4.86
C THR A 109 -3.85 4.69 5.03
N ALA A 110 -4.20 5.34 3.93
CA ALA A 110 -4.76 6.69 3.94
C ALA A 110 -6.09 6.72 3.19
N SER A 111 -7.04 7.50 3.70
CA SER A 111 -8.29 7.81 3.02
C SER A 111 -8.15 9.01 2.09
N THR A 112 -9.17 9.25 1.26
CA THR A 112 -9.28 10.44 0.40
C THR A 112 -9.37 11.76 1.19
N SER A 113 -9.71 11.71 2.49
CA SER A 113 -9.72 12.85 3.40
C SER A 113 -8.44 13.03 4.22
N GLY A 114 -7.42 12.19 3.97
CA GLY A 114 -6.15 12.24 4.69
C GLY A 114 -6.13 11.47 6.02
N ASN A 115 -7.23 10.81 6.42
CA ASN A 115 -7.24 9.98 7.62
C ASN A 115 -6.34 8.76 7.45
N LEU A 116 -5.50 8.53 8.46
CA LEU A 116 -4.51 7.47 8.49
C LEU A 116 -4.94 6.34 9.43
N GLN A 117 -4.65 5.12 9.06
CA GLN A 117 -4.74 3.95 9.94
C GLN A 117 -3.49 3.10 9.81
N ILE A 118 -3.10 2.47 10.90
CA ILE A 118 -1.97 1.54 10.93
C ILE A 118 -2.39 0.20 11.52
N SER A 119 -1.87 -0.86 10.95
CA SER A 119 -1.88 -2.22 11.47
C SER A 119 -0.45 -2.70 11.67
N ILE A 120 -0.19 -3.42 12.76
CA ILE A 120 1.09 -4.05 13.06
C ILE A 120 0.96 -5.58 13.19
N ASP A 121 -0.15 -6.13 12.73
CA ASP A 121 -0.49 -7.56 12.79
C ASP A 121 -0.98 -8.11 11.44
N GLY A 122 -0.49 -7.56 10.33
CA GLY A 122 -0.81 -8.03 8.98
C GLY A 122 -2.20 -7.64 8.49
N ALA A 123 -2.71 -6.51 8.98
CA ALA A 123 -4.03 -5.96 8.66
C ALA A 123 -5.22 -6.75 9.27
N ASN A 124 -4.98 -7.45 10.39
CA ASN A 124 -6.06 -8.10 11.15
C ASN A 124 -6.76 -7.10 12.07
N ASN A 125 -6.00 -6.19 12.71
CA ASN A 125 -6.53 -5.11 13.53
C ASN A 125 -5.96 -3.77 13.07
N TRP A 126 -6.74 -2.69 13.23
CA TRP A 126 -6.39 -1.35 12.81
C TRP A 126 -6.46 -0.36 13.96
N VAL A 127 -5.47 0.52 14.02
CA VAL A 127 -5.45 1.65 14.95
C VAL A 127 -5.62 2.93 14.13
N ASP A 128 -6.65 3.69 14.46
CA ASP A 128 -6.92 4.99 13.84
C ASP A 128 -5.89 6.03 14.31
N ARG A 129 -5.37 6.80 13.36
CA ARG A 129 -4.44 7.92 13.60
C ARG A 129 -5.07 9.27 13.27
N GLY A 130 -6.32 9.27 12.77
CA GLY A 130 -6.98 10.49 12.27
C GLY A 130 -6.22 11.12 11.10
N ASN A 131 -6.27 12.43 11.01
CA ASN A 131 -5.47 13.21 10.05
C ASN A 131 -4.47 14.13 10.80
N PRO A 132 -3.34 13.61 11.29
CA PRO A 132 -2.41 14.36 12.14
C PRO A 132 -1.62 15.43 11.39
N THR A 133 -1.69 15.47 10.07
CA THR A 133 -1.03 16.48 9.22
C THR A 133 -1.98 17.57 8.74
N GLU A 134 -3.29 17.41 8.99
CA GLU A 134 -4.37 18.27 8.46
C GLU A 134 -4.34 18.44 6.93
N ALA A 135 -3.70 17.50 6.23
CA ALA A 135 -3.46 17.52 4.80
C ALA A 135 -3.99 16.25 4.11
N ILE A 136 -4.23 16.34 2.80
CA ILE A 136 -4.54 15.16 1.98
C ILE A 136 -3.24 14.38 1.74
N THR A 137 -3.25 13.09 2.03
CA THR A 137 -2.12 12.20 1.76
C THR A 137 -2.21 11.63 0.35
N TYR A 138 -1.14 11.78 -0.42
CA TYR A 138 -1.00 11.27 -1.78
C TYR A 138 -0.05 10.07 -1.90
N GLY A 139 0.82 9.88 -0.92
CA GLY A 139 1.76 8.76 -0.86
C GLY A 139 2.21 8.46 0.55
N ILE A 140 2.47 7.19 0.82
CA ILE A 140 3.02 6.70 2.09
C ILE A 140 4.23 5.84 1.76
N ALA A 141 5.34 6.05 2.46
CA ALA A 141 6.49 5.16 2.45
C ALA A 141 6.86 4.77 3.88
N ILE A 142 7.08 3.48 4.11
CA ILE A 142 7.54 2.93 5.39
C ILE A 142 8.98 2.50 5.19
N ALA A 143 9.89 3.02 6.00
CA ALA A 143 11.31 2.65 5.92
C ALA A 143 11.53 1.20 6.38
N PRO A 144 12.52 0.51 5.81
CA PRO A 144 12.92 -0.81 6.28
C PRO A 144 13.51 -0.74 7.69
N GLY A 145 13.49 -1.88 8.38
CA GLY A 145 14.07 -2.01 9.72
C GLY A 145 13.04 -1.99 10.85
N PRO A 146 13.52 -2.04 12.09
CA PRO A 146 12.67 -2.18 13.28
C PRO A 146 11.98 -0.86 13.69
N ALA A 147 12.54 0.29 13.32
CA ALA A 147 12.04 1.60 13.73
C ALA A 147 10.69 1.96 13.07
N ARG A 148 10.38 1.36 11.91
CA ARG A 148 9.12 1.61 11.18
C ARG A 148 8.85 3.09 10.95
N GLU A 149 9.90 3.81 10.51
CA GLU A 149 9.76 5.22 10.17
C GLU A 149 8.80 5.38 9.01
N ILE A 150 7.95 6.40 9.09
CA ILE A 150 6.88 6.65 8.12
C ILE A 150 7.10 8.02 7.49
N PHE A 151 7.01 8.05 6.17
CA PHE A 151 7.04 9.29 5.41
C PHE A 151 5.73 9.44 4.64
N LEU A 152 5.18 10.65 4.64
CA LEU A 152 3.98 10.99 3.88
C LEU A 152 4.32 12.03 2.84
N ALA A 153 3.80 11.83 1.63
CA ALA A 153 3.67 12.84 0.61
C ALA A 153 2.26 13.43 0.69
N THR A 154 2.14 14.73 0.91
CA THR A 154 0.85 15.38 1.17
C THR A 154 0.62 16.64 0.34
N SER A 155 -0.59 17.20 0.43
CA SER A 155 -0.92 18.52 -0.14
C SER A 155 -0.20 19.69 0.55
N SER A 156 0.51 19.45 1.65
CA SER A 156 1.21 20.48 2.45
C SER A 156 2.66 20.12 2.72
N GLY A 157 3.24 19.25 1.88
CA GLY A 157 4.66 18.87 1.94
C GLY A 157 4.92 17.43 2.34
N VAL A 158 6.16 17.19 2.77
CA VAL A 158 6.64 15.91 3.28
C VAL A 158 6.56 15.89 4.79
N PHE A 159 5.97 14.83 5.33
CA PHE A 159 5.90 14.62 6.78
C PHE A 159 6.60 13.32 7.17
N TYR A 160 7.20 13.32 8.36
CA TYR A 160 7.95 12.23 8.93
C TYR A 160 7.45 11.86 10.31
N SER A 161 7.36 10.56 10.60
CA SER A 161 7.04 10.00 11.90
C SER A 161 8.01 8.87 12.25
N ASN A 162 8.41 8.79 13.52
CA ASN A 162 9.18 7.68 14.09
C ASN A 162 8.46 6.99 15.27
N ASP A 163 7.18 7.27 15.43
CA ASP A 163 6.34 6.78 16.53
C ASP A 163 5.09 6.03 16.02
N LEU A 164 5.20 5.35 14.88
CA LEU A 164 4.10 4.62 14.25
C LEU A 164 2.92 5.51 13.82
N GLY A 165 3.21 6.73 13.41
CA GLY A 165 2.21 7.66 12.90
C GLY A 165 1.36 8.33 13.97
N ILE A 166 1.80 8.36 15.24
CA ILE A 166 1.13 9.09 16.31
C ILE A 166 1.35 10.59 16.12
N THR A 167 2.61 10.98 15.84
CA THR A 167 2.96 12.35 15.52
C THR A 167 3.73 12.46 14.21
N PHE A 168 3.62 13.61 13.56
CA PHE A 168 4.33 13.89 12.33
C PHE A 168 5.05 15.24 12.40
N THR A 169 6.26 15.29 11.87
CA THR A 169 7.06 16.51 11.72
C THR A 169 7.19 16.85 10.24
N ASN A 170 6.93 18.10 9.86
CA ASN A 170 7.16 18.57 8.49
C ASN A 170 8.65 18.55 8.17
N ARG A 171 9.00 17.98 7.01
CA ARG A 171 10.36 17.82 6.48
C ARG A 171 10.52 18.43 5.08
N SER A 172 9.74 19.47 4.77
CA SER A 172 9.73 20.11 3.44
C SER A 172 10.77 21.20 3.24
N THR A 173 11.73 21.37 4.16
CA THR A 173 12.77 22.42 4.05
C THR A 173 13.45 22.35 2.68
N ASN A 174 13.50 23.46 1.96
CA ASN A 174 14.05 23.62 0.60
C ASN A 174 13.28 22.88 -0.52
N ILE A 175 12.06 22.40 -0.25
CA ILE A 175 11.15 21.95 -1.31
C ILE A 175 10.27 23.16 -1.66
N PRO A 176 10.36 23.70 -2.88
CA PRO A 176 9.65 24.95 -3.23
C PRO A 176 8.15 24.74 -3.46
N ASP A 177 7.74 23.52 -3.82
CA ASP A 177 6.34 23.14 -4.01
C ASP A 177 5.84 22.41 -2.75
N GLU A 178 4.71 22.83 -2.22
CA GLU A 178 4.11 22.22 -1.02
C GLU A 178 3.35 20.92 -1.35
N THR A 179 2.89 20.74 -2.58
CA THR A 179 2.15 19.54 -2.99
C THR A 179 3.09 18.44 -3.48
N ILE A 180 3.22 17.39 -2.71
CA ILE A 180 4.07 16.24 -3.01
C ILE A 180 3.19 15.05 -3.39
N ASN A 181 3.28 14.60 -4.65
CA ASN A 181 2.40 13.58 -5.20
C ASN A 181 2.82 12.14 -4.88
N ASN A 182 4.09 11.90 -4.57
CA ASN A 182 4.61 10.56 -4.27
C ASN A 182 5.89 10.64 -3.45
N ILE A 183 6.19 9.55 -2.73
CA ILE A 183 7.39 9.41 -1.91
C ILE A 183 7.87 7.96 -1.94
N ALA A 184 9.16 7.76 -1.93
CA ALA A 184 9.77 6.44 -1.83
C ALA A 184 10.97 6.48 -0.88
N VAL A 185 11.19 5.38 -0.19
CA VAL A 185 12.37 5.15 0.65
C VAL A 185 13.25 4.10 -0.04
N SER A 186 14.58 4.32 -0.02
CA SER A 186 15.53 3.36 -0.57
C SER A 186 15.42 2.03 0.16
N PRO A 187 15.26 0.92 -0.56
CA PRO A 187 15.40 -0.40 0.05
C PRO A 187 16.88 -0.63 0.40
N ASN A 188 17.16 -1.11 1.59
CA ASN A 188 18.52 -1.55 1.98
C ASN A 188 18.81 -2.94 1.44
#